data_c0814cbc6b965dbc8180130bd81a608c
#
_entry.id   c0814cbc6b965dbc8180130bd81a608c
#
_cell.length_a   1.000
_cell.length_b   1.000
_cell.length_c   1.000
_cell.angle_alpha   90.00
_cell.angle_beta   90.00
_cell.angle_gamma   90.00
#
_symmetry.space_group_name_H-M   'P 1'
#
loop_
_entity.id
_entity.type
_entity.pdbx_description
1 polymer ?
#
loop_
_entity_poly.entity_id
_entity_poly.type
_entity_poly.pdbx_seq_one_letter_code
_entity_poly.pdbx_strand_id
1 'polypeptide(L)'
;MSANDQDRYEKLQAVKRAHEDELMRKANVVGVGVGVRQRHNTLTQELAIVVFVRRKVPQDQLAPGDLIPAEIEGVPVDVQEVGDLKAQ
;
A
#
# COMPACT_ATOMS: atom_id res chain seq x y z
N MET A 1 3.39 -12.16 20.05
CA MET A 1 4.12 -11.60 18.89
C MET A 1 5.60 -11.62 19.17
N SER A 2 6.40 -12.10 18.24
CA SER A 2 7.85 -12.14 18.43
C SER A 2 8.48 -10.76 18.27
N ALA A 3 9.70 -10.59 18.78
CA ALA A 3 10.43 -9.33 18.64
C ALA A 3 10.63 -8.99 17.15
N ASN A 4 10.87 -10.02 16.31
CA ASN A 4 11.05 -9.81 14.87
C ASN A 4 9.81 -9.25 14.20
N ASP A 5 8.63 -9.71 14.61
CA ASP A 5 7.38 -9.21 14.06
C ASP A 5 7.13 -7.77 14.45
N GLN A 6 7.47 -7.41 15.68
CA GLN A 6 7.32 -6.05 16.15
C GLN A 6 8.30 -5.10 15.45
N ASP A 7 9.55 -5.54 15.28
CA ASP A 7 10.56 -4.75 14.59
C ASP A 7 10.14 -4.52 13.14
N ARG A 8 9.60 -5.54 12.49
CA ARG A 8 9.11 -5.42 11.12
C ARG A 8 7.97 -4.42 11.04
N TYR A 9 7.03 -4.50 11.96
CA TYR A 9 5.90 -3.60 11.99
C TYR A 9 6.35 -2.14 12.18
N GLU A 10 7.28 -1.92 13.09
CA GLU A 10 7.81 -0.59 13.35
C GLU A 10 8.54 -0.03 12.13
N LYS A 11 9.29 -0.87 11.42
CA LYS A 11 9.94 -0.47 10.18
C LYS A 11 8.92 -0.08 9.13
N LEU A 12 7.87 -0.87 8.97
CA LEU A 12 6.81 -0.57 8.02
C LEU A 12 6.14 0.76 8.34
N GLN A 13 5.87 1.02 9.61
CA GLN A 13 5.27 2.28 10.01
C GLN A 13 6.18 3.46 9.72
N ALA A 14 7.48 3.30 9.96
CA ALA A 14 8.44 4.37 9.69
C ALA A 14 8.53 4.66 8.19
N VAL A 15 8.61 3.62 7.37
CA VAL A 15 8.67 3.78 5.92
C VAL A 15 7.36 4.39 5.40
N LYS A 16 6.24 3.93 5.93
CA LYS A 16 4.93 4.49 5.57
C LYS A 16 4.89 5.99 5.85
N ARG A 17 5.30 6.41 7.05
CA ARG A 17 5.30 7.84 7.39
C ARG A 17 6.17 8.66 6.47
N ALA A 18 7.33 8.11 6.12
CA ALA A 18 8.28 8.83 5.26
C ALA A 18 7.75 9.03 3.85
N HIS A 19 6.87 8.15 3.39
CA HIS A 19 6.40 8.16 2.00
C HIS A 19 4.90 8.42 1.85
N GLU A 20 4.18 8.57 2.96
CA GLU A 20 2.72 8.67 2.92
C GLU A 20 2.24 9.85 2.08
N ASP A 21 2.83 11.03 2.28
CA ASP A 21 2.41 12.21 1.54
C ASP A 21 2.63 12.03 0.04
N GLU A 22 3.77 11.45 -0.32
CA GLU A 22 4.08 11.21 -1.72
C GLU A 22 3.09 10.22 -2.35
N LEU A 23 2.78 9.14 -1.61
CA LEU A 23 1.84 8.15 -2.09
C LEU A 23 0.43 8.73 -2.22
N MET A 24 0.02 9.54 -1.27
CA MET A 24 -1.32 10.15 -1.30
C MET A 24 -1.50 11.15 -2.44
N ARG A 25 -0.40 11.66 -3.00
CA ARG A 25 -0.48 12.57 -4.15
C ARG A 25 -0.67 11.86 -5.47
N LYS A 26 -0.46 10.55 -5.49
CA LYS A 26 -0.62 9.79 -6.73
C LYS A 26 -2.09 9.70 -7.09
N ALA A 27 -2.36 9.66 -8.40
CA ALA A 27 -3.73 9.59 -8.89
C ALA A 27 -4.42 8.34 -8.35
N ASN A 28 -5.69 8.48 -7.98
CA ASN A 28 -6.53 7.34 -7.61
C ASN A 28 -6.26 6.77 -6.22
N VAL A 29 -5.25 7.27 -5.50
CA VAL A 29 -4.94 6.80 -4.15
C VAL A 29 -5.88 7.48 -3.15
N VAL A 30 -6.55 6.68 -2.32
CA VAL A 30 -7.49 7.17 -1.33
C VAL A 30 -7.04 6.90 0.10
N GLY A 31 -6.01 6.11 0.29
CA GLY A 31 -5.50 5.86 1.64
C GLY A 31 -4.20 5.08 1.61
N VAL A 32 -3.46 5.14 2.71
CA VAL A 32 -2.22 4.39 2.90
C VAL A 32 -2.21 3.87 4.32
N GLY A 33 -1.86 2.61 4.49
CA GLY A 33 -1.80 2.00 5.81
C GLY A 33 -0.78 0.88 5.87
N VAL A 34 -0.73 0.21 7.00
CA VAL A 34 0.05 -1.01 7.16
C VAL A 34 -0.94 -2.14 7.38
N GLY A 35 -0.78 -3.20 6.65
CA GLY A 35 -1.71 -4.32 6.76
C GLY A 35 -1.15 -5.58 6.15
N VAL A 36 -2.03 -6.54 5.94
CA VAL A 36 -1.67 -7.83 5.41
C VAL A 36 -1.74 -7.79 3.89
N ARG A 37 -0.70 -8.31 3.25
CA ARG A 37 -0.63 -8.37 1.80
C ARG A 37 -1.71 -9.31 1.24
N GLN A 38 -2.31 -8.89 0.15
CA GLN A 38 -3.34 -9.67 -0.54
C GLN A 38 -2.77 -10.23 -1.84
N ARG A 39 -2.98 -11.52 -2.06
CA ARG A 39 -2.57 -12.18 -3.31
C ARG A 39 -3.76 -12.95 -3.85
N HIS A 40 -4.10 -12.70 -5.12
CA HIS A 40 -5.21 -13.40 -5.77
C HIS A 40 -6.49 -13.33 -4.94
N ASN A 41 -6.75 -12.14 -4.37
CA ASN A 41 -7.92 -11.88 -3.52
C ASN A 41 -7.92 -12.68 -2.22
N THR A 42 -6.77 -13.23 -1.84
CA THR A 42 -6.60 -13.96 -0.59
C THR A 42 -5.61 -13.23 0.28
N LEU A 43 -5.96 -13.00 1.54
CA LEU A 43 -5.05 -12.39 2.50
C LEU A 43 -3.93 -13.37 2.84
N THR A 44 -2.71 -12.87 2.84
CA THR A 44 -1.55 -13.66 3.26
C THR A 44 -1.22 -13.28 4.70
N GLN A 45 -0.11 -13.82 5.23
CA GLN A 45 0.37 -13.45 6.56
C GLN A 45 1.52 -12.44 6.49
N GLU A 46 1.79 -11.92 5.29
CA GLU A 46 2.89 -11.00 5.09
C GLU A 46 2.42 -9.56 5.30
N LEU A 47 3.12 -8.84 6.18
CA LEU A 47 2.84 -7.44 6.39
C LEU A 47 3.42 -6.61 5.24
N ALA A 48 2.69 -5.56 4.88
CA ALA A 48 3.09 -4.69 3.78
C ALA A 48 2.54 -3.28 4.02
N ILE A 49 3.11 -2.32 3.31
CA ILE A 49 2.47 -1.02 3.20
C ILE A 49 1.34 -1.22 2.20
N VAL A 50 0.11 -0.92 2.63
CA VAL A 50 -1.06 -1.09 1.79
C VAL A 50 -1.47 0.27 1.25
N VAL A 51 -1.55 0.37 -0.08
CA VAL A 51 -2.02 1.57 -0.75
C VAL A 51 -3.41 1.29 -1.27
N PHE A 52 -4.39 2.00 -0.74
CA PHE A 52 -5.78 1.83 -1.14
C PHE A 52 -6.07 2.74 -2.31
N VAL A 53 -6.57 2.16 -3.40
CA VAL A 53 -6.93 2.91 -4.59
C VAL A 53 -8.41 2.73 -4.88
N ARG A 54 -8.99 3.74 -5.53
CA ARG A 54 -10.39 3.66 -5.92
C ARG A 54 -10.61 2.53 -6.91
N ARG A 55 -9.70 2.39 -7.87
CA ARG A 55 -9.71 1.28 -8.80
C ARG A 55 -8.29 1.01 -9.27
N LYS A 56 -7.99 -0.25 -9.58
CA LYS A 56 -6.69 -0.61 -10.14
C LYS A 56 -6.67 -0.21 -11.61
N VAL A 57 -5.63 0.53 -11.99
CA VAL A 57 -5.43 0.98 -13.36
C VAL A 57 -4.18 0.29 -13.88
N PRO A 58 -4.21 -0.26 -15.11
CA PRO A 58 -3.02 -0.86 -15.69
C PRO A 58 -1.85 0.11 -15.70
N GLN A 59 -0.64 -0.40 -15.44
CA GLN A 59 0.53 0.44 -15.31
C GLN A 59 0.81 1.26 -16.56
N ASP A 60 0.51 0.70 -17.74
CA ASP A 60 0.74 1.40 -19.00
C ASP A 60 -0.22 2.56 -19.22
N GLN A 61 -1.26 2.67 -18.40
CA GLN A 61 -2.22 3.77 -18.47
C GLN A 61 -1.98 4.83 -17.41
N LEU A 62 -0.95 4.65 -16.58
CA LEU A 62 -0.62 5.60 -15.53
C LEU A 62 0.53 6.50 -15.96
N ALA A 63 0.48 7.78 -15.58
CA ALA A 63 1.64 8.66 -15.75
C ALA A 63 2.78 8.13 -14.87
N PRO A 64 4.04 8.32 -15.28
CA PRO A 64 5.16 7.80 -14.48
C PRO A 64 5.14 8.23 -13.01
N GLY A 65 4.69 9.44 -12.71
CA GLY A 65 4.60 9.91 -11.34
C GLY A 65 3.50 9.27 -10.52
N ASP A 66 2.56 8.58 -11.17
CA ASP A 66 1.44 7.93 -10.49
C ASP A 66 1.66 6.43 -10.31
N LEU A 67 2.77 5.90 -10.80
CA LEU A 67 3.09 4.49 -10.59
C LEU A 67 3.41 4.25 -9.12
N ILE A 68 2.83 3.19 -8.57
CA ILE A 68 3.08 2.80 -7.19
C ILE A 68 4.13 1.71 -7.20
N PRO A 69 5.29 1.93 -6.56
CA PRO A 69 6.34 0.92 -6.57
C PRO A 69 5.91 -0.32 -5.79
N ALA A 70 6.43 -1.48 -6.21
CA ALA A 70 6.13 -2.74 -5.53
C ALA A 70 6.89 -2.87 -4.22
N GLU A 71 7.90 -2.04 -4.00
CA GLU A 71 8.74 -2.09 -2.82
C GLU A 71 9.30 -0.71 -2.53
N ILE A 72 9.33 -0.33 -1.26
CA ILE A 72 9.91 0.95 -0.81
C ILE A 72 10.84 0.64 0.35
N GLU A 73 12.11 1.04 0.22
CA GLU A 73 13.11 0.84 1.28
C GLU A 73 13.15 -0.60 1.80
N GLY A 74 13.00 -1.55 0.90
CA GLY A 74 13.08 -2.97 1.25
C GLY A 74 11.81 -3.57 1.82
N VAL A 75 10.74 -2.80 1.95
CA VAL A 75 9.47 -3.35 2.43
C VAL A 75 8.47 -3.45 1.28
N PRO A 76 7.63 -4.50 1.29
CA PRO A 76 6.67 -4.69 0.20
C PRO A 76 5.53 -3.67 0.25
N VAL A 77 5.03 -3.33 -0.92
CA VAL A 77 3.88 -2.45 -1.07
C VAL A 77 2.79 -3.22 -1.80
N ASP A 78 1.60 -3.22 -1.23
CA ASP A 78 0.46 -3.92 -1.80
C ASP A 78 -0.62 -2.91 -2.17
N VAL A 79 -1.10 -2.96 -3.41
CA VAL A 79 -2.16 -2.07 -3.88
C VAL A 79 -3.48 -2.82 -3.78
N GLN A 80 -4.42 -2.25 -3.04
CA GLN A 80 -5.73 -2.86 -2.87
C GLN A 80 -6.82 -1.92 -3.36
N GLU A 81 -7.74 -2.45 -4.13
CA GLU A 81 -8.85 -1.67 -4.66
C GLU A 81 -9.98 -1.65 -3.65
N VAL A 82 -10.50 -0.46 -3.37
CA VAL A 82 -11.60 -0.30 -2.42
C VAL A 82 -12.87 0.25 -3.07
N GLY A 83 -12.79 0.61 -4.36
CA GLY A 83 -13.94 1.16 -5.06
C GLY A 83 -14.29 2.56 -4.57
N ASP A 84 -15.49 2.99 -4.90
CA ASP A 84 -15.99 4.30 -4.48
C ASP A 84 -16.49 4.20 -3.05
N LEU A 85 -15.95 5.04 -2.17
CA LEU A 85 -16.35 5.06 -0.77
C LEU A 85 -17.52 6.04 -0.59
N LYS A 86 -18.69 5.59 -1.02
CA LYS A 86 -19.89 6.42 -0.87
C LYS A 86 -20.65 6.00 0.37
N ALA A 87 -21.16 6.98 1.10
CA ALA A 87 -22.06 6.70 2.20
C ALA A 87 -23.36 6.13 1.62
N GLN A 88 -23.84 5.10 2.23
CA GLN A 88 -25.08 4.47 1.81
C GLN A 88 -26.21 4.93 2.73
#